data_96ffadc200e8a62e0c36b7f9fa8c27a7
#
_entry.id   96ffadc200e8a62e0c36b7f9fa8c27a7
#
_cell.length_a   1.000
_cell.length_b   1.000
_cell.length_c   1.000
_cell.angle_alpha   90.00
_cell.angle_beta   90.00
_cell.angle_gamma   90.00
#
_symmetry.space_group_name_H-M   'P 1'
#
loop_
_entity.id
_entity.type
_entity.pdbx_description
1 polymer ?
#
loop_
_entity_poly.entity_id
_entity_poly.type
_entity_poly.pdbx_seq_one_letter_code
_entity_poly.pdbx_strand_id
1 'polypeptide(L)'
;EEKATLKETQSKWLNYFRVSGLYQYGQLAALTKNTDVETSMYAFDTKAQNQFNIGMVLSIPIGDLLGQKQKNRAQKARLRQIEYEYEISIEERKLKILEAYNQVIQQLAVLKAKSDAAALYNAQMKISEQDFINGKISIIDLSLERSRRSSAVVSYQEGRATLHNTITLLEMLTNVKVMNK
;
A
#
# COMPACT_ATOMS: atom_id res chain seq x y z
N GLU A 1 -0.75 6.30 -10.54
CA GLU A 1 -2.19 6.45 -10.76
C GLU A 1 -2.57 7.93 -10.84
N GLU A 2 -2.32 8.74 -9.83
CA GLU A 2 -2.68 10.17 -9.79
C GLU A 2 -2.01 11.03 -10.88
N LYS A 3 -0.79 10.69 -11.32
CA LYS A 3 -0.15 11.35 -12.47
C LYS A 3 -0.89 11.08 -13.79
N ALA A 4 -1.49 9.90 -13.92
CA ALA A 4 -2.33 9.57 -15.07
C ALA A 4 -3.65 10.36 -15.04
N THR A 5 -4.26 10.50 -13.87
CA THR A 5 -5.48 11.29 -13.66
C THR A 5 -5.25 12.79 -13.96
N LEU A 6 -4.07 13.32 -13.62
CA LEU A 6 -3.71 14.68 -13.99
C LEU A 6 -3.62 14.85 -15.51
N LYS A 7 -2.97 13.91 -16.22
CA LYS A 7 -2.89 13.90 -17.69
C LYS A 7 -4.27 13.80 -18.34
N GLU A 8 -5.13 12.94 -17.82
CA GLU A 8 -6.51 12.80 -18.27
C GLU A 8 -7.28 14.12 -18.09
N THR A 9 -7.15 14.76 -16.93
CA THR A 9 -7.80 16.06 -16.67
C THR A 9 -7.30 17.14 -17.62
N GLN A 10 -6.02 17.12 -17.99
CA GLN A 10 -5.44 18.07 -18.94
C GLN A 10 -5.90 17.82 -20.38
N SER A 11 -6.19 16.58 -20.76
CA SER A 11 -6.63 16.21 -22.12
C SER A 11 -8.15 16.20 -22.31
N LYS A 12 -8.93 16.53 -21.26
CA LYS A 12 -10.42 16.59 -21.35
C LYS A 12 -10.95 17.55 -22.41
N TRP A 13 -10.18 18.57 -22.80
CA TRP A 13 -10.57 19.49 -23.87
C TRP A 13 -10.77 18.80 -25.21
N LEU A 14 -10.11 17.65 -25.45
CA LEU A 14 -10.31 16.84 -26.66
C LEU A 14 -11.75 16.29 -26.76
N ASN A 15 -12.43 16.08 -25.63
CA ASN A 15 -13.81 15.59 -25.61
C ASN A 15 -14.81 16.66 -26.08
N TYR A 16 -14.38 17.91 -26.24
CA TYR A 16 -15.23 18.98 -26.78
C TYR A 16 -15.36 18.91 -28.30
N PHE A 17 -14.48 18.17 -28.97
CA PHE A 17 -14.53 17.94 -30.40
C PHE A 17 -15.24 16.64 -30.70
N ARG A 18 -16.33 16.71 -31.42
CA ARG A 18 -17.04 15.53 -31.94
C ARG A 18 -17.07 15.59 -33.45
N VAL A 19 -16.52 14.58 -34.06
CA VAL A 19 -16.63 14.35 -35.51
C VAL A 19 -17.72 13.32 -35.75
N SER A 20 -18.68 13.63 -36.58
CA SER A 20 -19.76 12.72 -37.00
C SER A 20 -19.77 12.57 -38.50
N GLY A 21 -19.89 11.34 -38.97
CA GLY A 21 -20.08 11.02 -40.38
C GLY A 21 -21.33 10.16 -40.52
N LEU A 22 -22.21 10.55 -41.43
CA LEU A 22 -23.40 9.78 -41.82
C LEU A 22 -23.31 9.45 -43.29
N TYR A 23 -23.38 8.19 -43.60
CA TYR A 23 -23.55 7.71 -44.98
C TYR A 23 -24.88 6.98 -45.07
N GLN A 24 -25.70 7.40 -46.07
CA GLN A 24 -27.00 6.83 -46.28
C GLN A 24 -27.17 6.53 -47.79
N TYR A 25 -27.56 5.31 -48.07
CA TYR A 25 -27.87 4.87 -49.41
C TYR A 25 -29.32 4.38 -49.45
N GLY A 26 -30.10 4.89 -50.41
CA GLY A 26 -31.49 4.45 -50.57
C GLY A 26 -32.32 5.47 -51.33
N GLN A 27 -33.63 5.22 -51.40
CA GLN A 27 -34.61 6.15 -51.94
C GLN A 27 -34.89 7.24 -50.93
N LEU A 28 -34.17 8.35 -51.01
CA LEU A 28 -34.40 9.54 -50.20
C LEU A 28 -35.40 10.43 -50.91
N ALA A 29 -36.51 10.73 -50.23
CA ALA A 29 -37.47 11.69 -50.70
C ALA A 29 -36.85 13.09 -50.63
N ALA A 30 -36.37 13.63 -51.73
CA ALA A 30 -35.93 15.02 -51.83
C ALA A 30 -36.99 15.82 -52.58
N LEU A 31 -37.38 16.93 -51.99
CA LEU A 31 -38.23 17.93 -52.63
C LEU A 31 -37.37 18.70 -53.65
N THR A 32 -37.51 18.39 -54.92
CA THR A 32 -36.85 19.12 -55.99
C THR A 32 -37.83 20.10 -56.62
N LYS A 33 -37.45 21.39 -56.66
CA LYS A 33 -38.22 22.39 -57.34
C LYS A 33 -37.94 22.32 -58.85
N ASN A 34 -38.91 21.85 -59.63
CA ASN A 34 -38.83 21.90 -61.08
C ASN A 34 -39.01 23.37 -61.49
N THR A 35 -38.05 23.93 -62.23
CA THR A 35 -38.04 25.33 -62.68
C THR A 35 -38.53 25.42 -64.12
N ASP A 36 -39.39 24.55 -64.56
CA ASP A 36 -40.01 24.70 -65.88
C ASP A 36 -41.15 25.74 -65.82
N VAL A 37 -41.20 26.60 -66.84
CA VAL A 37 -41.68 27.98 -66.90
C VAL A 37 -43.18 28.17 -66.62
N GLU A 38 -44.00 27.16 -66.46
CA GLU A 38 -45.47 27.37 -66.36
C GLU A 38 -46.14 26.88 -65.08
N THR A 39 -45.53 25.95 -64.31
CA THR A 39 -46.08 25.56 -62.98
C THR A 39 -44.99 25.11 -62.03
N SER A 40 -44.70 25.91 -60.98
CA SER A 40 -43.80 25.51 -59.93
C SER A 40 -44.41 24.34 -59.11
N MET A 41 -44.21 23.12 -59.52
CA MET A 41 -44.63 21.94 -58.81
C MET A 41 -43.42 21.34 -58.05
N TYR A 42 -43.57 21.07 -56.76
CA TYR A 42 -42.64 20.27 -56.03
C TYR A 42 -42.88 18.78 -56.33
N ALA A 43 -41.89 18.13 -56.89
CA ALA A 43 -41.94 16.67 -57.16
C ALA A 43 -41.03 15.94 -56.17
N PHE A 44 -41.47 14.79 -55.69
CA PHE A 44 -40.61 13.89 -54.93
C PHE A 44 -39.78 13.06 -55.91
N ASP A 45 -38.47 13.21 -55.85
CA ASP A 45 -37.57 12.34 -56.63
C ASP A 45 -37.35 11.03 -55.83
N THR A 46 -37.74 9.92 -56.47
CA THR A 46 -37.67 8.57 -55.87
C THR A 46 -36.48 7.76 -56.36
N LYS A 47 -35.50 8.39 -57.00
CA LYS A 47 -34.29 7.70 -57.42
C LYS A 47 -33.38 7.36 -56.23
N ALA A 48 -32.76 6.18 -56.28
CA ALA A 48 -31.76 5.80 -55.29
C ALA A 48 -30.57 6.79 -55.34
N GLN A 49 -30.31 7.46 -54.21
CA GLN A 49 -29.27 8.45 -54.09
C GLN A 49 -28.30 8.07 -52.97
N ASN A 50 -27.05 8.43 -53.16
CA ASN A 50 -26.03 8.37 -52.12
C ASN A 50 -26.01 9.72 -51.39
N GLN A 51 -26.27 9.71 -50.10
CA GLN A 51 -26.12 10.91 -49.26
C GLN A 51 -24.97 10.71 -48.30
N PHE A 52 -24.05 11.64 -48.31
CA PHE A 52 -22.90 11.65 -47.45
C PHE A 52 -22.89 12.98 -46.67
N ASN A 53 -22.85 12.87 -45.35
CA ASN A 53 -22.83 14.03 -44.46
C ASN A 53 -21.67 13.90 -43.48
N ILE A 54 -20.75 14.86 -43.47
CA ILE A 54 -19.69 14.97 -42.46
C ILE A 54 -19.98 16.21 -41.67
N GLY A 55 -20.08 16.03 -40.35
CA GLY A 55 -20.27 17.12 -39.39
C GLY A 55 -19.15 17.16 -38.36
N MET A 56 -18.70 18.34 -38.04
CA MET A 56 -17.87 18.61 -36.85
C MET A 56 -18.70 19.43 -35.88
N VAL A 57 -18.80 18.97 -34.65
CA VAL A 57 -19.48 19.70 -33.56
C VAL A 57 -18.46 20.03 -32.48
N LEU A 58 -18.34 21.32 -32.17
CA LEU A 58 -17.58 21.80 -31.01
C LEU A 58 -18.60 22.16 -29.94
N SER A 59 -18.60 21.36 -28.85
CA SER A 59 -19.48 21.56 -27.70
C SER A 59 -18.64 21.88 -26.47
N ILE A 60 -18.57 23.15 -26.08
CA ILE A 60 -17.78 23.61 -24.94
C ILE A 60 -18.72 23.97 -23.79
N PRO A 61 -18.83 23.16 -22.71
CA PRO A 61 -19.59 23.52 -21.53
C PRO A 61 -18.89 24.67 -20.78
N ILE A 62 -19.55 25.79 -20.66
CA ILE A 62 -19.00 27.02 -20.03
C ILE A 62 -18.55 26.74 -18.59
N GLY A 63 -19.28 25.89 -17.86
CA GLY A 63 -18.93 25.49 -16.50
C GLY A 63 -17.57 24.76 -16.39
N ASP A 64 -17.20 23.98 -17.41
CA ASP A 64 -15.92 23.28 -17.45
C ASP A 64 -14.75 24.26 -17.71
N LEU A 65 -14.95 25.26 -18.56
CA LEU A 65 -13.92 26.28 -18.81
C LEU A 65 -13.56 27.05 -17.54
N LEU A 66 -14.56 27.45 -16.77
CA LEU A 66 -14.35 28.20 -15.51
C LEU A 66 -13.76 27.31 -14.40
N GLY A 67 -14.16 26.05 -14.33
CA GLY A 67 -13.73 25.11 -13.30
C GLY A 67 -12.40 24.40 -13.58
N GLN A 68 -11.94 24.35 -14.84
CA GLN A 68 -10.76 23.59 -15.26
C GLN A 68 -9.48 24.02 -14.53
N LYS A 69 -9.28 25.32 -14.37
CA LYS A 69 -8.11 25.87 -13.68
C LYS A 69 -8.06 25.48 -12.19
N GLN A 70 -9.22 25.46 -11.53
CA GLN A 70 -9.32 25.02 -10.13
C GLN A 70 -9.16 23.51 -9.99
N LYS A 71 -9.76 22.71 -10.87
CA LYS A 71 -9.57 21.27 -10.93
C LYS A 71 -8.10 20.90 -11.10
N ASN A 72 -7.38 21.55 -12.01
CA ASN A 72 -5.95 21.35 -12.21
C ASN A 72 -5.11 21.76 -11.00
N ARG A 73 -5.48 22.83 -10.29
CA ARG A 73 -4.81 23.23 -9.04
C ARG A 73 -5.03 22.21 -7.93
N ALA A 74 -6.26 21.73 -7.76
CA ALA A 74 -6.61 20.72 -6.78
C ALA A 74 -5.85 19.39 -7.04
N GLN A 75 -5.78 18.96 -8.30
CA GLN A 75 -5.01 17.77 -8.68
C GLN A 75 -3.51 17.91 -8.41
N LYS A 76 -2.93 19.08 -8.71
CA LYS A 76 -1.52 19.34 -8.38
C LYS A 76 -1.27 19.37 -6.87
N ALA A 77 -2.19 19.93 -6.08
CA ALA A 77 -2.10 19.93 -4.63
C ALA A 77 -2.17 18.52 -4.08
N ARG A 78 -3.08 17.68 -4.62
CA ARG A 78 -3.19 16.26 -4.24
C ARG A 78 -1.94 15.44 -4.56
N LEU A 79 -1.31 15.70 -5.72
CA LEU A 79 -0.03 15.06 -6.04
C LEU A 79 1.06 15.41 -5.02
N ARG A 80 1.19 16.68 -4.63
CA ARG A 80 2.14 17.09 -3.60
C ARG A 80 1.82 16.44 -2.25
N GLN A 81 0.55 16.37 -1.88
CA GLN A 81 0.13 15.69 -0.66
C GLN A 81 0.60 14.23 -0.66
N ILE A 82 0.39 13.49 -1.74
CA ILE A 82 0.82 12.09 -1.88
C ILE A 82 2.35 11.97 -1.84
N GLU A 83 3.08 12.91 -2.43
CA GLU A 83 4.54 12.95 -2.36
C GLU A 83 5.02 13.11 -0.90
N TYR A 84 4.42 14.02 -0.13
CA TYR A 84 4.72 14.17 1.31
C TYR A 84 4.30 12.96 2.14
N GLU A 85 3.12 12.38 1.88
CA GLU A 85 2.68 11.15 2.56
C GLU A 85 3.64 9.99 2.31
N TYR A 86 4.18 9.90 1.10
CA TYR A 86 5.21 8.90 0.77
C TYR A 86 6.51 9.14 1.54
N GLU A 87 6.99 10.39 1.63
CA GLU A 87 8.18 10.74 2.42
C GLU A 87 7.98 10.42 3.91
N ILE A 88 6.82 10.78 4.48
CA ILE A 88 6.46 10.45 5.86
C ILE A 88 6.47 8.93 6.07
N SER A 89 5.89 8.16 5.16
CA SER A 89 5.84 6.70 5.27
C SER A 89 7.24 6.04 5.27
N ILE A 90 8.18 6.63 4.52
CA ILE A 90 9.59 6.20 4.54
C ILE A 90 10.23 6.49 5.90
N GLU A 91 10.03 7.69 6.45
CA GLU A 91 10.58 8.06 7.75
C GLU A 91 9.98 7.20 8.88
N GLU A 92 8.68 6.96 8.87
CA GLU A 92 8.03 6.04 9.80
C GLU A 92 8.60 4.62 9.73
N ARG A 93 8.86 4.14 8.52
CA ARG A 93 9.49 2.82 8.33
C ARG A 93 10.90 2.78 8.90
N LYS A 94 11.70 3.83 8.69
CA LYS A 94 13.06 3.94 9.27
C LYS A 94 13.01 3.92 10.81
N LEU A 95 12.07 4.65 11.40
CA LEU A 95 11.87 4.67 12.85
C LEU A 95 11.50 3.27 13.38
N LYS A 96 10.57 2.57 12.76
CA LYS A 96 10.19 1.20 13.14
C LYS A 96 11.36 0.22 13.07
N ILE A 97 12.22 0.36 12.05
CA ILE A 97 13.43 -0.47 11.93
C ILE A 97 14.41 -0.17 13.05
N LEU A 98 14.61 1.11 13.38
CA LEU A 98 15.49 1.54 14.47
C LEU A 98 14.98 1.04 15.82
N GLU A 99 13.68 1.14 16.09
CA GLU A 99 13.04 0.61 17.29
C GLU A 99 13.24 -0.90 17.42
N ALA A 100 12.97 -1.65 16.33
CA ALA A 100 13.16 -3.10 16.32
C ALA A 100 14.63 -3.48 16.55
N TYR A 101 15.57 -2.75 15.96
CA TYR A 101 17.00 -2.94 16.19
C TYR A 101 17.39 -2.71 17.66
N ASN A 102 16.96 -1.60 18.25
CA ASN A 102 17.23 -1.29 19.66
C ASN A 102 16.62 -2.36 20.58
N GLN A 103 15.45 -2.87 20.24
CA GLN A 103 14.80 -3.94 20.99
C GLN A 103 15.59 -5.25 20.93
N VAL A 104 16.20 -5.60 19.78
CA VAL A 104 17.10 -6.77 19.68
C VAL A 104 18.32 -6.61 20.60
N ILE A 105 18.96 -5.43 20.60
CA ILE A 105 20.13 -5.15 21.46
C ILE A 105 19.73 -5.28 22.93
N GLN A 106 18.59 -4.71 23.32
CA GLN A 106 18.08 -4.82 24.70
C GLN A 106 17.82 -6.27 25.09
N GLN A 107 17.13 -7.05 24.25
CA GLN A 107 16.82 -8.46 24.55
C GLN A 107 18.08 -9.33 24.60
N LEU A 108 19.11 -9.00 23.82
CA LEU A 108 20.39 -9.69 23.88
C LEU A 108 21.10 -9.46 25.23
N ALA A 109 21.08 -8.24 25.73
CA ALA A 109 21.63 -7.93 27.07
C ALA A 109 20.84 -8.64 28.18
N VAL A 110 19.50 -8.63 28.10
CA VAL A 110 18.63 -9.35 29.05
C VAL A 110 18.88 -10.85 29.02
N LEU A 111 19.01 -11.43 27.81
CA LEU A 111 19.28 -12.87 27.67
C LEU A 111 20.63 -13.25 28.29
N LYS A 112 21.65 -12.42 28.14
CA LYS A 112 22.96 -12.64 28.77
C LYS A 112 22.82 -12.69 30.30
N ALA A 113 22.12 -11.71 30.89
CA ALA A 113 21.92 -11.70 32.37
C ALA A 113 21.11 -12.93 32.84
N LYS A 114 20.08 -13.35 32.08
CA LYS A 114 19.31 -14.57 32.37
C LYS A 114 20.16 -15.83 32.25
N SER A 115 21.07 -15.89 31.29
CA SER A 115 22.02 -16.99 31.10
C SER A 115 22.97 -17.11 32.28
N ASP A 116 23.53 -15.97 32.73
CA ASP A 116 24.44 -15.93 33.88
C ASP A 116 23.73 -16.37 35.19
N ALA A 117 22.49 -15.90 35.37
CA ALA A 117 21.65 -16.35 36.50
C ALA A 117 21.36 -17.85 36.46
N ALA A 118 21.01 -18.39 35.31
CA ALA A 118 20.74 -19.83 35.13
C ALA A 118 22.03 -20.66 35.42
N ALA A 119 23.19 -20.19 34.96
CA ALA A 119 24.47 -20.83 35.24
C ALA A 119 24.79 -20.83 36.73
N LEU A 120 24.59 -19.68 37.42
CA LEU A 120 24.78 -19.55 38.85
C LEU A 120 23.88 -20.50 39.65
N TYR A 121 22.59 -20.53 39.39
CA TYR A 121 21.66 -21.43 40.09
C TYR A 121 21.90 -22.90 39.75
N ASN A 122 22.39 -23.24 38.55
CA ASN A 122 22.84 -24.61 38.25
C ASN A 122 24.08 -25.02 39.09
N ALA A 123 25.05 -24.10 39.29
CA ALA A 123 26.20 -24.35 40.15
C ALA A 123 25.78 -24.46 41.63
N GLN A 124 24.95 -23.56 42.13
CA GLN A 124 24.41 -23.57 43.49
C GLN A 124 23.63 -24.87 43.77
N MET A 125 22.85 -25.34 42.83
CA MET A 125 22.09 -26.61 42.98
C MET A 125 23.01 -27.82 43.21
N LYS A 126 24.15 -27.90 42.49
CA LYS A 126 25.13 -28.94 42.69
C LYS A 126 25.73 -28.95 44.09
N ILE A 127 26.00 -27.76 44.63
CA ILE A 127 26.52 -27.60 46.00
C ILE A 127 25.45 -28.04 47.00
N SER A 128 24.19 -27.57 46.82
CA SER A 128 23.08 -27.90 47.70
C SER A 128 22.76 -29.42 47.68
N GLU A 129 22.88 -30.08 46.54
CA GLU A 129 22.72 -31.55 46.45
C GLU A 129 23.81 -32.25 47.28
N GLN A 130 25.06 -31.82 47.23
CA GLN A 130 26.15 -32.37 48.01
C GLN A 130 25.98 -32.08 49.51
N ASP A 131 25.56 -30.91 49.91
CA ASP A 131 25.30 -30.51 51.29
C ASP A 131 24.10 -31.30 51.89
N PHE A 132 23.09 -31.59 51.07
CA PHE A 132 21.99 -32.48 51.50
C PHE A 132 22.45 -33.93 51.73
N ILE A 133 23.29 -34.47 50.83
CA ILE A 133 23.88 -35.82 51.03
C ILE A 133 24.71 -35.88 52.30
N ASN A 134 25.43 -34.79 52.60
CA ASN A 134 26.25 -34.67 53.83
C ASN A 134 25.41 -34.33 55.08
N GLY A 135 24.09 -34.22 55.00
CA GLY A 135 23.19 -33.92 56.12
C GLY A 135 23.25 -32.45 56.60
N LYS A 136 23.82 -31.52 55.83
CA LYS A 136 24.01 -30.11 56.22
C LYS A 136 22.76 -29.24 55.97
N ILE A 137 21.93 -29.61 55.04
CA ILE A 137 20.69 -28.89 54.71
C ILE A 137 19.50 -29.84 54.75
N SER A 138 18.30 -29.27 54.97
CA SER A 138 17.05 -30.02 54.98
C SER A 138 16.51 -30.31 53.55
N ILE A 139 15.60 -31.26 53.45
CA ILE A 139 14.88 -31.51 52.20
C ILE A 139 14.05 -30.33 51.72
N ILE A 140 13.59 -29.47 52.65
CA ILE A 140 12.86 -28.27 52.39
C ILE A 140 13.77 -27.26 51.68
N ASP A 141 14.99 -27.07 52.23
CA ASP A 141 15.98 -26.15 51.64
C ASP A 141 16.42 -26.60 50.25
N LEU A 142 16.66 -27.89 50.06
CA LEU A 142 16.99 -28.48 48.77
C LEU A 142 15.86 -28.27 47.77
N SER A 143 14.59 -28.46 48.18
CA SER A 143 13.40 -28.25 47.35
C SER A 143 13.30 -26.77 46.92
N LEU A 144 13.60 -25.81 47.84
CA LEU A 144 13.63 -24.40 47.54
C LEU A 144 14.68 -24.06 46.46
N GLU A 145 15.91 -24.59 46.63
CA GLU A 145 17.01 -24.37 45.68
C GLU A 145 16.67 -24.97 44.27
N ARG A 146 16.03 -26.15 44.26
CA ARG A 146 15.54 -26.75 43.02
C ARG A 146 14.49 -25.88 42.33
N SER A 147 13.57 -25.28 43.07
CA SER A 147 12.58 -24.37 42.55
C SER A 147 13.22 -23.12 41.94
N ARG A 148 14.20 -22.50 42.65
CA ARG A 148 14.95 -21.34 42.15
C ARG A 148 15.69 -21.63 40.84
N ARG A 149 16.38 -22.78 40.78
CA ARG A 149 17.05 -23.25 39.55
C ARG A 149 16.04 -23.42 38.41
N SER A 150 14.93 -24.08 38.66
CA SER A 150 13.87 -24.32 37.64
C SER A 150 13.35 -23.00 37.10
N SER A 151 13.05 -22.05 37.97
CA SER A 151 12.58 -20.70 37.58
C SER A 151 13.62 -19.95 36.72
N ALA A 152 14.92 -20.02 37.10
CA ALA A 152 15.97 -19.37 36.32
C ALA A 152 16.14 -20.01 34.92
N VAL A 153 16.06 -21.32 34.82
CA VAL A 153 16.14 -22.04 33.53
C VAL A 153 14.94 -21.70 32.64
N VAL A 154 13.72 -21.70 33.19
CA VAL A 154 12.51 -21.28 32.45
C VAL A 154 12.67 -19.85 31.95
N SER A 155 13.08 -18.92 32.83
CA SER A 155 13.28 -17.51 32.46
C SER A 155 14.31 -17.33 31.32
N TYR A 156 15.38 -18.14 31.34
CA TYR A 156 16.38 -18.16 30.25
C TYR A 156 15.75 -18.63 28.93
N GLN A 157 14.95 -19.69 28.92
CA GLN A 157 14.28 -20.19 27.72
C GLN A 157 13.27 -19.18 27.16
N GLU A 158 12.51 -18.53 28.05
CA GLU A 158 11.61 -17.44 27.66
C GLU A 158 12.37 -16.27 27.02
N GLY A 159 13.50 -15.86 27.63
CA GLY A 159 14.37 -14.83 27.09
C GLY A 159 14.89 -15.18 25.69
N ARG A 160 15.25 -16.44 25.51
CA ARG A 160 15.70 -16.98 24.21
C ARG A 160 14.61 -16.93 23.14
N ALA A 161 13.38 -17.31 23.48
CA ALA A 161 12.23 -17.24 22.59
C ALA A 161 11.90 -15.77 22.24
N THR A 162 11.93 -14.89 23.24
CA THR A 162 11.69 -13.45 23.02
C THR A 162 12.72 -12.83 22.08
N LEU A 163 14.01 -13.13 22.29
CA LEU A 163 15.08 -12.63 21.39
C LEU A 163 14.87 -13.15 19.96
N HIS A 164 14.53 -14.42 19.81
CA HIS A 164 14.25 -15.00 18.49
C HIS A 164 13.11 -14.25 17.78
N ASN A 165 12.01 -13.98 18.49
CA ASN A 165 10.88 -13.25 17.93
C ASN A 165 11.25 -11.80 17.55
N THR A 166 12.06 -11.10 18.35
CA THR A 166 12.49 -9.73 18.01
C THR A 166 13.43 -9.70 16.82
N ILE A 167 14.33 -10.68 16.68
CA ILE A 167 15.19 -10.80 15.49
C ILE A 167 14.34 -11.09 14.25
N THR A 168 13.38 -12.01 14.34
CA THR A 168 12.47 -12.32 13.22
C THR A 168 11.69 -11.09 12.77
N LEU A 169 11.20 -10.28 13.73
CA LEU A 169 10.53 -9.01 13.42
C LEU A 169 11.45 -8.04 12.67
N LEU A 170 12.71 -7.92 13.12
CA LEU A 170 13.70 -7.07 12.43
C LEU A 170 13.98 -7.58 11.01
N GLU A 171 14.13 -8.88 10.83
CA GLU A 171 14.31 -9.52 9.50
C GLU A 171 13.12 -9.24 8.57
N MET A 172 11.90 -9.32 9.08
CA MET A 172 10.68 -9.02 8.31
C MET A 172 10.62 -7.53 7.90
N LEU A 173 11.01 -6.61 8.77
CA LEU A 173 11.00 -5.17 8.49
C LEU A 173 12.09 -4.76 7.51
N THR A 174 13.27 -5.37 7.60
CA THR A 174 14.43 -5.05 6.75
C THR A 174 14.50 -5.87 5.47
N ASN A 175 13.81 -7.01 5.43
CA ASN A 175 13.91 -8.03 4.39
C ASN A 175 15.34 -8.60 4.24
N VAL A 176 16.13 -8.53 5.30
CA VAL A 176 17.52 -9.04 5.38
C VAL A 176 17.58 -10.12 6.45
N LYS A 177 18.13 -11.27 6.15
CA LYS A 177 18.36 -12.33 7.14
C LYS A 177 19.57 -11.95 8.01
N VAL A 178 19.35 -11.84 9.32
CA VAL A 178 20.37 -11.54 10.33
C VAL A 178 20.95 -12.83 10.90
N MET A 179 20.14 -13.88 11.03
CA MET A 179 20.59 -15.19 11.46
C MET A 179 20.82 -16.11 10.25
N ASN A 180 22.08 -16.50 10.01
CA ASN A 180 22.39 -17.70 9.25
C ASN A 180 22.14 -18.92 10.15
N LYS A 181 21.35 -19.88 9.63
CA LYS A 181 21.17 -21.17 10.29
C LYS A 181 22.48 -21.93 10.41
#